data_0d7110b6cd48e438c692ac180b567386
#
_entry.id   0d7110b6cd48e438c692ac180b567386
#
_cell.length_a   1.000
_cell.length_b   1.000
_cell.length_c   1.000
_cell.angle_alpha   90.00
_cell.angle_beta   90.00
_cell.angle_gamma   90.00
#
_symmetry.space_group_name_H-M   'P 1'
#
loop_
_entity.id
_entity.type
_entity.pdbx_description
1 polymer ?
#
loop_
_entity_poly.entity_id
_entity_poly.type
_entity_poly.pdbx_seq_one_letter_code
_entity_poly.pdbx_strand_id
1 'polypeptide(L)'
;MNRLLTLNKWVAFAVFVLLDVICVGMGMGVPIFCIAVGFPVGWYIAARALRATSNLGTVLKRTVVQATLTSAVTFAMMAVIWGNTARMLGDPAADFANFGIPMILYDPKISFVGWLILMIFISPFLQLLTTLFSSHLTLLVWLMRRPQASEQHSSTARLNGFDEKPGDGR
;
A
#
# COMPACT_ATOMS: atom_id res chain seq x y z
N MET A 1 -7.93 5.19 16.87
CA MET A 1 -7.76 4.35 15.67
C MET A 1 -9.08 3.97 14.97
N ASN A 2 -10.19 3.85 15.69
CA ASN A 2 -11.48 3.42 15.09
C ASN A 2 -12.07 4.41 14.07
N ARG A 3 -11.93 5.71 14.27
CA ARG A 3 -12.50 6.76 13.39
C ARG A 3 -11.89 6.78 11.97
N LEU A 4 -10.60 6.49 11.82
CA LEU A 4 -9.93 6.46 10.50
C LEU A 4 -10.46 5.35 9.59
N LEU A 5 -10.78 4.20 10.16
CA LEU A 5 -11.27 3.02 9.42
C LEU A 5 -12.76 3.10 9.05
N THR A 6 -13.51 4.07 9.62
CA THR A 6 -14.91 4.35 9.29
C THR A 6 -15.09 5.49 8.27
N LEU A 7 -13.98 6.11 7.83
CA LEU A 7 -14.01 7.17 6.82
C LEU A 7 -14.71 6.72 5.54
N ASN A 8 -15.45 7.65 4.92
CA ASN A 8 -16.03 7.42 3.60
C ASN A 8 -14.90 7.05 2.61
N LYS A 9 -15.17 6.09 1.71
CA LYS A 9 -14.20 5.62 0.70
C LYS A 9 -13.61 6.76 -0.14
N TRP A 10 -14.43 7.76 -0.48
CA TRP A 10 -14.00 8.92 -1.26
C TRP A 10 -13.07 9.85 -0.48
N VAL A 11 -13.36 10.05 0.82
CA VAL A 11 -12.48 10.85 1.70
C VAL A 11 -11.14 10.15 1.90
N ALA A 12 -11.14 8.84 2.13
CA ALA A 12 -9.92 8.06 2.26
C ALA A 12 -9.08 8.12 0.97
N PHE A 13 -9.72 8.04 -0.20
CA PHE A 13 -9.04 8.16 -1.49
C PHE A 13 -8.49 9.58 -1.70
N ALA A 14 -9.24 10.63 -1.38
CA ALA A 14 -8.77 12.01 -1.47
C ALA A 14 -7.56 12.27 -0.56
N VAL A 15 -7.57 11.74 0.66
CA VAL A 15 -6.42 11.81 1.58
C VAL A 15 -5.20 11.10 1.01
N PHE A 16 -5.40 9.90 0.40
CA PHE A 16 -4.31 9.20 -0.27
C PHE A 16 -3.73 10.04 -1.41
N VAL A 17 -4.56 10.57 -2.33
CA VAL A 17 -4.10 11.40 -3.44
C VAL A 17 -3.33 12.63 -2.94
N LEU A 18 -3.84 13.30 -1.90
CA LEU A 18 -3.16 14.45 -1.30
C LEU A 18 -1.78 14.08 -0.74
N LEU A 19 -1.68 12.96 0.00
CA LEU A 19 -0.41 12.48 0.53
C LEU A 19 0.55 12.09 -0.60
N ASP A 20 0.06 11.46 -1.65
CA ASP A 20 0.87 11.05 -2.80
C ASP A 20 1.43 12.28 -3.54
N VAL A 21 0.59 13.32 -3.77
CA VAL A 21 1.02 14.61 -4.35
C VAL A 21 2.12 15.26 -3.49
N ILE A 22 1.94 15.28 -2.16
CA ILE A 22 2.93 15.84 -1.25
C ILE A 22 4.24 15.05 -1.33
N CYS A 23 4.17 13.72 -1.32
CA CYS A 23 5.35 12.85 -1.41
C CYS A 23 6.08 12.99 -2.75
N VAL A 24 5.34 13.11 -3.86
CA VAL A 24 5.92 13.40 -5.18
C VAL A 24 6.59 14.76 -5.19
N GLY A 25 5.94 15.80 -4.61
CA GLY A 25 6.47 17.15 -4.55
C GLY A 25 7.71 17.29 -3.66
N MET A 26 7.75 16.60 -2.51
CA MET A 26 8.91 16.61 -1.62
C MET A 26 10.08 15.77 -2.14
N GLY A 27 9.77 14.74 -2.91
CA GLY A 27 10.75 13.77 -3.40
C GLY A 27 11.34 14.12 -4.75
N MET A 28 11.50 15.42 -5.11
CA MET A 28 12.11 15.80 -6.38
C MET A 28 13.44 15.07 -6.57
N GLY A 29 13.38 13.93 -7.24
CA GLY A 29 14.54 13.12 -7.58
C GLY A 29 14.71 11.80 -6.82
N VAL A 30 13.92 11.50 -5.78
CA VAL A 30 14.05 10.23 -5.04
C VAL A 30 12.68 9.60 -4.79
N PRO A 31 12.36 8.45 -5.41
CA PRO A 31 11.03 7.82 -5.32
C PRO A 31 10.76 7.15 -3.95
N ILE A 32 11.70 7.23 -3.00
CA ILE A 32 11.62 6.52 -1.70
C ILE A 32 10.35 6.88 -0.93
N PHE A 33 9.93 8.15 -0.95
CA PHE A 33 8.74 8.59 -0.21
C PHE A 33 7.46 7.96 -0.78
N CYS A 34 7.31 7.91 -2.12
CA CYS A 34 6.16 7.27 -2.76
C CYS A 34 6.12 5.76 -2.46
N ILE A 35 7.28 5.10 -2.47
CA ILE A 35 7.40 3.68 -2.12
C ILE A 35 7.02 3.47 -0.65
N ALA A 36 7.52 4.33 0.26
CA ALA A 36 7.24 4.24 1.69
C ALA A 36 5.76 4.43 2.03
N VAL A 37 5.03 5.30 1.30
CA VAL A 37 3.58 5.49 1.45
C VAL A 37 2.81 4.20 1.17
N GLY A 38 3.35 3.29 0.38
CA GLY A 38 2.77 1.97 0.15
C GLY A 38 2.51 1.18 1.45
N PHE A 39 3.35 1.32 2.48
CA PHE A 39 3.17 0.60 3.75
C PHE A 39 1.90 1.03 4.51
N PRO A 40 1.71 2.30 4.88
CA PRO A 40 0.50 2.71 5.58
C PRO A 40 -0.77 2.52 4.74
N VAL A 41 -0.68 2.69 3.42
CA VAL A 41 -1.78 2.46 2.50
C VAL A 41 -2.19 0.98 2.49
N GLY A 42 -1.24 0.06 2.38
CA GLY A 42 -1.51 -1.38 2.39
C GLY A 42 -2.11 -1.84 3.72
N TRP A 43 -1.57 -1.38 4.85
CA TRP A 43 -2.15 -1.63 6.16
C TRP A 43 -3.60 -1.13 6.26
N TYR A 44 -3.87 0.10 5.82
CA TYR A 44 -5.20 0.69 5.87
C TYR A 44 -6.22 -0.09 5.02
N ILE A 45 -5.84 -0.45 3.78
CA ILE A 45 -6.68 -1.22 2.85
C ILE A 45 -7.05 -2.56 3.47
N ALA A 46 -6.05 -3.32 3.98
CA ALA A 46 -6.26 -4.62 4.59
C ALA A 46 -7.13 -4.54 5.85
N ALA A 47 -6.82 -3.60 6.76
CA ALA A 47 -7.58 -3.41 7.98
C ALA A 47 -9.05 -3.04 7.71
N ARG A 48 -9.31 -2.25 6.68
CA ARG A 48 -10.67 -1.89 6.25
C ARG A 48 -11.39 -3.06 5.60
N ALA A 49 -10.72 -3.84 4.75
CA ALA A 49 -11.29 -5.00 4.09
C ALA A 49 -11.70 -6.08 5.10
N LEU A 50 -10.87 -6.32 6.12
CA LEU A 50 -11.14 -7.27 7.22
C LEU A 50 -12.35 -6.90 8.07
N ARG A 51 -12.66 -5.61 8.21
CA ARG A 51 -13.88 -5.16 8.91
C ARG A 51 -15.14 -5.33 8.07
N ALA A 52 -15.01 -5.25 6.75
CA ALA A 52 -16.17 -5.32 5.85
C ALA A 52 -16.66 -6.75 5.61
N THR A 53 -15.79 -7.75 5.70
CA THR A 53 -16.14 -9.15 5.47
C THR A 53 -15.16 -10.11 6.15
N SER A 54 -15.68 -11.27 6.59
CA SER A 54 -14.88 -12.36 7.14
C SER A 54 -14.38 -13.34 6.06
N ASN A 55 -14.86 -13.22 4.81
CA ASN A 55 -14.44 -14.08 3.71
C ASN A 55 -13.07 -13.64 3.19
N LEU A 56 -12.04 -14.46 3.42
CA LEU A 56 -10.65 -14.18 3.09
C LEU A 56 -10.44 -13.94 1.59
N GLY A 57 -11.10 -14.70 0.71
CA GLY A 57 -10.99 -14.53 -0.73
C GLY A 57 -11.50 -13.16 -1.20
N THR A 58 -12.61 -12.69 -0.62
CA THR A 58 -13.17 -11.37 -0.90
C THR A 58 -12.26 -10.25 -0.38
N VAL A 59 -11.66 -10.44 0.81
CA VAL A 59 -10.68 -9.50 1.37
C VAL A 59 -9.49 -9.37 0.46
N LEU A 60 -8.91 -10.49 0.03
CA LEU A 60 -7.74 -10.52 -0.83
C LEU A 60 -8.00 -9.83 -2.18
N LYS A 61 -9.12 -10.18 -2.84
CA LYS A 61 -9.52 -9.55 -4.11
C LYS A 61 -9.67 -8.03 -3.97
N ARG A 62 -10.34 -7.56 -2.92
CA ARG A 62 -10.52 -6.12 -2.67
C ARG A 62 -9.19 -5.42 -2.42
N THR A 63 -8.30 -6.05 -1.67
CA THR A 63 -6.97 -5.51 -1.37
C THR A 63 -6.14 -5.35 -2.64
N VAL A 64 -6.10 -6.38 -3.51
CA VAL A 64 -5.37 -6.33 -4.78
C VAL A 64 -5.93 -5.22 -5.68
N VAL A 65 -7.25 -5.15 -5.85
CA VAL A 65 -7.88 -4.12 -6.70
C VAL A 65 -7.58 -2.71 -6.19
N GLN A 66 -7.66 -2.49 -4.86
CA GLN A 66 -7.37 -1.17 -4.30
C GLN A 66 -5.88 -0.82 -4.37
N ALA A 67 -4.98 -1.77 -4.15
CA ALA A 67 -3.54 -1.57 -4.30
C ALA A 67 -3.17 -1.22 -5.74
N THR A 68 -3.75 -1.91 -6.72
CA THR A 68 -3.55 -1.61 -8.14
C THR A 68 -4.09 -0.22 -8.50
N LEU A 69 -5.26 0.15 -7.98
CA LEU A 69 -5.85 1.47 -8.23
C LEU A 69 -4.97 2.59 -7.68
N THR A 70 -4.47 2.46 -6.45
CA THR A 70 -3.58 3.47 -5.85
C THR A 70 -2.28 3.60 -6.63
N SER A 71 -1.66 2.48 -7.02
CA SER A 71 -0.45 2.49 -7.85
C SER A 71 -0.69 3.08 -9.24
N ALA A 72 -1.86 2.83 -9.85
CA ALA A 72 -2.23 3.42 -11.14
C ALA A 72 -2.37 4.95 -11.06
N VAL A 73 -2.87 5.48 -9.94
CA VAL A 73 -2.94 6.93 -9.71
C VAL A 73 -1.54 7.52 -9.62
N THR A 74 -0.65 6.93 -8.83
CA THR A 74 0.75 7.37 -8.74
C THR A 74 1.46 7.28 -10.09
N PHE A 75 1.24 6.20 -10.84
CA PHE A 75 1.76 6.06 -12.20
C PHE A 75 1.29 7.18 -13.12
N ALA A 76 -0.01 7.50 -13.12
CA ALA A 76 -0.56 8.57 -13.94
C ALA A 76 0.03 9.93 -13.57
N MET A 77 0.18 10.21 -12.27
CA MET A 77 0.83 11.45 -11.78
C MET A 77 2.29 11.53 -12.21
N MET A 78 3.06 10.45 -12.04
CA MET A 78 4.46 10.39 -12.46
C MET A 78 4.59 10.53 -13.98
N ALA A 79 3.70 9.90 -14.76
CA ALA A 79 3.68 10.02 -16.21
C ALA A 79 3.37 11.45 -16.67
N VAL A 80 2.50 12.17 -15.98
CA VAL A 80 2.20 13.60 -16.31
C VAL A 80 3.40 14.48 -16.00
N ILE A 81 4.00 14.36 -14.83
CA ILE A 81 5.12 15.20 -14.37
C ILE A 81 6.37 14.93 -15.22
N TRP A 82 6.81 13.68 -15.27
CA TRP A 82 8.04 13.27 -15.93
C TRP A 82 7.88 13.08 -17.44
N GLY A 83 6.66 12.77 -17.91
CA GLY A 83 6.35 12.68 -19.33
C GLY A 83 6.54 14.01 -20.07
N ASN A 84 6.23 15.13 -19.41
CA ASN A 84 6.53 16.45 -19.95
C ASN A 84 8.05 16.69 -20.07
N THR A 85 8.80 16.26 -19.06
CA THR A 85 10.28 16.33 -19.04
C THR A 85 10.90 15.43 -20.12
N ALA A 86 10.27 14.31 -20.46
CA ALA A 86 10.72 13.41 -21.52
C ALA A 86 10.75 14.08 -22.91
N ARG A 87 10.03 15.18 -23.14
CA ARG A 87 10.11 15.95 -24.38
C ARG A 87 11.50 16.52 -24.64
N MET A 88 12.29 16.75 -23.59
CA MET A 88 13.68 17.20 -23.72
C MET A 88 14.56 16.21 -24.50
N LEU A 89 14.19 14.93 -24.56
CA LEU A 89 14.93 13.93 -25.35
C LEU A 89 14.96 14.25 -26.87
N GLY A 90 13.96 15.00 -27.35
CA GLY A 90 13.87 15.45 -28.74
C GLY A 90 14.53 16.80 -28.98
N ASP A 91 15.00 17.50 -27.95
CA ASP A 91 15.62 18.80 -28.08
C ASP A 91 17.14 18.64 -28.24
N PRO A 92 17.73 19.02 -29.40
CA PRO A 92 19.15 18.95 -29.61
C PRO A 92 19.96 19.93 -28.74
N ALA A 93 19.33 20.95 -28.17
CA ALA A 93 19.94 21.93 -27.28
C ALA A 93 19.84 21.54 -25.79
N ALA A 94 19.20 20.40 -25.46
CA ALA A 94 19.03 19.97 -24.09
C ALA A 94 20.36 19.60 -23.42
N ASP A 95 20.66 20.25 -22.30
CA ASP A 95 21.82 19.95 -21.47
C ASP A 95 21.48 18.90 -20.40
N PHE A 96 21.63 17.64 -20.75
CA PHE A 96 21.37 16.53 -19.83
C PHE A 96 22.41 16.41 -18.70
N ALA A 97 23.62 16.94 -18.90
CA ALA A 97 24.68 16.86 -17.88
C ALA A 97 24.37 17.77 -16.68
N ASN A 98 23.75 18.92 -16.92
CA ASN A 98 23.41 19.90 -15.88
C ASN A 98 21.94 19.84 -15.42
N PHE A 99 21.20 18.79 -15.81
CA PHE A 99 19.79 18.66 -15.42
C PHE A 99 19.57 18.39 -13.92
N GLY A 100 20.64 18.18 -13.14
CA GLY A 100 20.55 17.95 -11.69
C GLY A 100 20.22 16.51 -11.30
N ILE A 101 20.29 15.57 -12.26
CA ILE A 101 20.13 14.14 -12.02
C ILE A 101 21.51 13.51 -11.77
N PRO A 102 21.64 12.59 -10.79
CA PRO A 102 22.90 11.87 -10.61
C PRO A 102 23.24 11.09 -11.88
N MET A 103 24.43 11.29 -12.41
CA MET A 103 24.93 10.50 -13.52
C MET A 103 25.20 9.06 -13.06
N ILE A 104 24.36 8.13 -13.49
CA ILE A 104 24.49 6.70 -13.18
C ILE A 104 25.37 6.02 -14.22
N LEU A 105 25.39 6.55 -15.45
CA LEU A 105 26.14 6.04 -16.59
C LEU A 105 27.02 7.17 -17.16
N TYR A 106 28.08 6.81 -17.90
CA TYR A 106 28.98 7.77 -18.52
C TYR A 106 28.29 8.71 -19.52
N ASP A 107 27.21 8.26 -20.15
CA ASP A 107 26.42 9.07 -21.08
C ASP A 107 25.27 9.77 -20.34
N PRO A 108 25.24 11.12 -20.30
CA PRO A 108 24.20 11.88 -19.63
C PRO A 108 22.81 11.60 -20.18
N LYS A 109 22.66 11.39 -21.49
CA LYS A 109 21.36 11.10 -22.13
C LYS A 109 20.84 9.73 -21.72
N ILE A 110 21.71 8.72 -21.67
CA ILE A 110 21.32 7.37 -21.22
C ILE A 110 20.97 7.39 -19.74
N SER A 111 21.72 8.12 -18.91
CA SER A 111 21.40 8.32 -17.49
C SER A 111 20.04 8.97 -17.30
N PHE A 112 19.71 9.96 -18.11
CA PHE A 112 18.42 10.64 -18.10
C PHE A 112 17.27 9.70 -18.47
N VAL A 113 17.42 8.88 -19.51
CA VAL A 113 16.43 7.86 -19.90
C VAL A 113 16.24 6.84 -18.78
N GLY A 114 17.31 6.33 -18.20
CA GLY A 114 17.26 5.42 -17.07
C GLY A 114 16.50 6.00 -15.89
N TRP A 115 16.73 7.29 -15.61
CA TRP A 115 16.01 8.01 -14.57
C TRP A 115 14.51 8.15 -14.86
N LEU A 116 14.14 8.49 -16.09
CA LEU A 116 12.72 8.54 -16.50
C LEU A 116 12.02 7.18 -16.31
N ILE A 117 12.68 6.09 -16.70
CA ILE A 117 12.15 4.73 -16.49
C ILE A 117 11.97 4.45 -15.00
N LEU A 118 12.96 4.80 -14.17
CA LEU A 118 12.91 4.64 -12.73
C LEU A 118 11.72 5.39 -12.13
N MET A 119 11.51 6.64 -12.52
CA MET A 119 10.47 7.50 -11.95
C MET A 119 9.07 7.11 -12.44
N ILE A 120 8.89 6.87 -13.73
CA ILE A 120 7.57 6.64 -14.33
C ILE A 120 7.09 5.20 -14.10
N PHE A 121 7.97 4.20 -14.21
CA PHE A 121 7.57 2.79 -14.19
C PHE A 121 7.97 2.07 -12.90
N ILE A 122 9.24 2.16 -12.51
CA ILE A 122 9.77 1.37 -11.41
C ILE A 122 9.22 1.87 -10.07
N SER A 123 9.12 3.18 -9.87
CA SER A 123 8.63 3.76 -8.62
C SER A 123 7.19 3.37 -8.28
N PRO A 124 6.19 3.52 -9.18
CA PRO A 124 4.83 3.07 -8.91
C PRO A 124 4.71 1.55 -8.77
N PHE A 125 5.55 0.79 -9.48
CA PHE A 125 5.62 -0.67 -9.34
C PHE A 125 6.13 -1.09 -7.95
N LEU A 126 7.20 -0.46 -7.45
CA LEU A 126 7.70 -0.69 -6.09
C LEU A 126 6.68 -0.26 -5.02
N GLN A 127 5.96 0.84 -5.23
CA GLN A 127 4.85 1.23 -4.36
C GLN A 127 3.74 0.17 -4.33
N LEU A 128 3.38 -0.42 -5.49
CA LEU A 128 2.44 -1.53 -5.54
C LEU A 128 2.93 -2.72 -4.69
N LEU A 129 4.18 -3.11 -4.87
CA LEU A 129 4.78 -4.22 -4.12
C LEU A 129 4.77 -3.96 -2.61
N THR A 130 5.16 -2.78 -2.15
CA THR A 130 5.15 -2.41 -0.72
C THR A 130 3.72 -2.36 -0.16
N THR A 131 2.76 -1.89 -0.95
CA THR A 131 1.33 -1.89 -0.58
C THR A 131 0.80 -3.32 -0.42
N LEU A 132 1.08 -4.21 -1.37
CA LEU A 132 0.69 -5.61 -1.31
C LEU A 132 1.38 -6.32 -0.14
N PHE A 133 2.68 -6.11 0.04
CA PHE A 133 3.45 -6.71 1.14
C PHE A 133 2.86 -6.31 2.50
N SER A 134 2.64 -5.02 2.73
CA SER A 134 2.05 -4.51 3.98
C SER A 134 0.64 -5.07 4.21
N SER A 135 -0.16 -5.18 3.15
CA SER A 135 -1.50 -5.76 3.22
C SER A 135 -1.47 -7.24 3.62
N HIS A 136 -0.58 -8.03 3.00
CA HIS A 136 -0.42 -9.45 3.34
C HIS A 136 0.08 -9.64 4.77
N LEU A 137 1.04 -8.82 5.20
CA LEU A 137 1.54 -8.85 6.57
C LEU A 137 0.41 -8.57 7.58
N THR A 138 -0.45 -7.59 7.29
CA THR A 138 -1.61 -7.26 8.12
C THR A 138 -2.60 -8.43 8.19
N LEU A 139 -2.86 -9.10 7.07
CA LEU A 139 -3.71 -10.29 7.01
C LEU A 139 -3.13 -11.45 7.83
N LEU A 140 -1.83 -11.70 7.72
CA LEU A 140 -1.14 -12.75 8.48
C LEU A 140 -1.23 -12.50 9.99
N VAL A 141 -0.93 -11.28 10.44
CA VAL A 141 -1.04 -10.90 11.85
C VAL A 141 -2.47 -11.08 12.37
N TRP A 142 -3.46 -10.76 11.56
CA TRP A 142 -4.86 -10.93 11.93
C TRP A 142 -5.25 -12.42 12.03
N LEU A 143 -4.79 -13.27 11.09
CA LEU A 143 -5.03 -14.71 11.12
C LEU A 143 -4.38 -15.37 12.35
N MET A 144 -3.16 -14.98 12.72
CA MET A 144 -2.48 -15.49 13.91
C MET A 144 -3.20 -15.15 15.22
N ARG A 145 -3.92 -14.04 15.27
CA ARG A 145 -4.67 -13.62 16.47
C ARG A 145 -6.03 -14.31 16.63
N ARG A 146 -6.57 -14.92 15.56
CA ARG A 146 -7.88 -15.61 15.60
C ARG A 146 -7.92 -16.92 16.39
N PRO A 147 -6.93 -17.82 16.35
CA PRO A 147 -7.01 -19.12 17.00
C PRO A 147 -7.16 -19.05 18.52
N GLN A 148 -6.54 -18.07 19.18
CA GLN A 148 -6.54 -17.97 20.64
C GLN A 148 -7.92 -17.63 21.25
N ALA A 149 -8.78 -16.95 20.52
CA ALA A 149 -10.11 -16.60 21.02
C ALA A 149 -11.10 -17.77 21.02
N SER A 150 -10.94 -18.74 20.12
CA SER A 150 -11.83 -19.92 20.05
C SER A 150 -11.46 -20.98 21.07
N GLU A 151 -10.17 -21.15 21.40
CA GLU A 151 -9.73 -22.10 22.43
C GLU A 151 -10.09 -21.64 23.83
N GLN A 152 -9.98 -20.35 24.13
CA GLN A 152 -10.39 -19.82 25.43
C GLN A 152 -11.90 -20.02 25.69
N HIS A 153 -12.74 -19.83 24.67
CA HIS A 153 -14.19 -20.01 24.83
C HIS A 153 -14.58 -21.47 25.04
N SER A 154 -13.92 -22.41 24.38
CA SER A 154 -14.14 -23.84 24.54
C SER A 154 -13.62 -24.38 25.90
N SER A 155 -12.53 -23.81 26.40
CA SER A 155 -12.00 -24.16 27.75
C SER A 155 -12.91 -23.68 28.87
N THR A 156 -13.43 -22.44 28.76
CA THR A 156 -14.34 -21.86 29.75
C THR A 156 -15.70 -22.58 29.75
N ALA A 157 -16.20 -22.98 28.58
CA ALA A 157 -17.42 -23.77 28.46
C ALA A 157 -17.28 -25.17 29.05
N ARG A 158 -16.10 -25.81 28.94
CA ARG A 158 -15.82 -27.11 29.56
C ARG A 158 -15.74 -27.03 31.10
N LEU A 159 -15.15 -25.97 31.63
CA LEU A 159 -15.05 -25.76 33.07
C LEU A 159 -16.43 -25.53 33.71
N ASN A 160 -17.30 -24.76 33.09
CA ASN A 160 -18.64 -24.48 33.58
C ASN A 160 -19.61 -25.68 33.44
N GLY A 161 -19.36 -26.60 32.50
CA GLY A 161 -20.18 -27.82 32.34
C GLY A 161 -19.88 -28.93 33.33
N PHE A 162 -18.85 -28.84 34.13
CA PHE A 162 -18.50 -29.84 35.15
C PHE A 162 -19.20 -29.63 36.51
N ASP A 163 -19.70 -28.41 36.76
CA ASP A 163 -20.34 -28.08 38.05
C ASP A 163 -21.84 -28.38 38.09
N GLU A 164 -22.46 -28.74 36.96
CA GLU A 164 -23.89 -29.08 36.93
C GLU A 164 -24.10 -30.60 36.92
N LYS A 165 -23.68 -31.25 37.99
CA LYS A 165 -24.06 -32.64 38.29
C LYS A 165 -25.49 -32.61 38.86
N PRO A 166 -26.51 -33.26 38.21
CA PRO A 166 -27.83 -33.31 38.74
C PRO A 166 -27.80 -34.10 40.06
N GLY A 167 -28.18 -33.42 41.13
CA GLY A 167 -28.39 -34.04 42.40
C GLY A 167 -29.45 -35.14 42.28
N ASP A 168 -29.03 -36.35 42.51
CA ASP A 168 -29.87 -37.56 42.61
C ASP A 168 -30.89 -37.35 43.70
N GLY A 169 -32.14 -37.07 43.24
CA GLY A 169 -33.31 -36.94 44.13
C GLY A 169 -33.80 -38.33 44.51
N ARG A 170 -33.65 -38.67 45.78
CA ARG A 170 -34.46 -39.68 46.47
C ARG A 170 -35.66 -39.02 47.12
#